data_5da9183cd187ec21faafc58500fe6987
#
_entry.id   5da9183cd187ec21faafc58500fe6987
#
_cell.length_a   1.000
_cell.length_b   1.000
_cell.length_c   1.000
_cell.angle_alpha   90.00
_cell.angle_beta   90.00
_cell.angle_gamma   90.00
#
_symmetry.space_group_name_H-M   'P 1'
#
loop_
_entity.id
_entity.type
_entity.pdbx_description
1 polymer ?
#
loop_
_entity_poly.entity_id
_entity_poly.type
_entity_poly.pdbx_seq_one_letter_code
_entity_poly.pdbx_strand_id
1 'polypeptide(L)'
;MLKKHPFITKDELERITKKYPTPFHIYDEAEIMRRVRLLQKAFSWNPGFREFFAIKATPNPTIIKLLRDLGCGCDCATATELVLADACGVTGSNIMLSSNDTPPEDFKRAAAQGAIINLDAGGDMLDTLDVALGGVLPDSICARFNPGGTFESANGIIGNPADAKFGMTEAQLFETFRVLRDRGVKVFGLHAFLASNAREQDYYPKLARILFELAVRLHRKLGIHIG
;
A
#
# COMPACT_ATOMS: atom_id res chain seq x y z
N MET A 1 5.17 2.46 29.33
CA MET A 1 5.65 3.24 28.18
C MET A 1 7.16 3.30 28.21
N LEU A 2 7.85 2.78 27.19
CA LEU A 2 9.29 2.99 27.03
C LEU A 2 9.54 4.50 26.87
N LYS A 3 10.41 5.07 27.71
CA LYS A 3 10.82 6.46 27.55
C LYS A 3 11.52 6.60 26.21
N LYS A 4 10.95 7.41 25.32
CA LYS A 4 11.59 7.77 24.05
C LYS A 4 12.72 8.76 24.38
N HIS A 5 13.94 8.41 24.01
CA HIS A 5 15.07 9.34 24.08
C HIS A 5 15.33 9.90 22.67
N PRO A 6 15.70 11.17 22.54
CA PRO A 6 16.22 11.71 21.29
C PRO A 6 17.40 10.87 20.80
N PHE A 7 17.50 10.66 19.49
CA PHE A 7 18.63 9.92 18.89
C PHE A 7 19.87 10.78 18.69
N ILE A 8 19.78 12.09 18.94
CA ILE A 8 20.88 13.06 18.92
C ILE A 8 20.96 13.80 20.25
N THR A 9 22.15 14.23 20.61
CA THR A 9 22.39 15.06 21.79
C THR A 9 21.98 16.52 21.54
N LYS A 10 21.81 17.28 22.62
CA LYS A 10 21.54 18.74 22.52
C LYS A 10 22.66 19.46 21.76
N ASP A 11 23.93 19.14 22.07
CA ASP A 11 25.08 19.78 21.44
C ASP A 11 25.16 19.47 19.93
N GLU A 12 24.79 18.26 19.53
CA GLU A 12 24.67 17.91 18.11
C GLU A 12 23.56 18.69 17.43
N LEU A 13 22.38 18.81 18.08
CA LEU A 13 21.28 19.61 17.56
C LEU A 13 21.68 21.08 17.39
N GLU A 14 22.38 21.65 18.38
CA GLU A 14 22.87 23.04 18.29
C GLU A 14 23.90 23.25 17.18
N ARG A 15 24.74 22.25 16.90
CA ARG A 15 25.66 22.30 15.74
C ARG A 15 24.92 22.23 14.42
N ILE A 16 23.88 21.37 14.33
CA ILE A 16 23.05 21.23 13.13
C ILE A 16 22.30 22.53 12.86
N THR A 17 21.69 23.15 13.86
CA THR A 17 20.90 24.39 13.71
C THR A 17 21.76 25.57 13.26
N LYS A 18 23.06 25.58 13.56
CA LYS A 18 23.99 26.60 13.05
C LYS A 18 24.22 26.46 11.54
N LYS A 19 24.13 25.25 10.99
CA LYS A 19 24.36 24.94 9.58
C LYS A 19 23.06 24.96 8.78
N TYR A 20 21.98 24.49 9.36
CA TYR A 20 20.67 24.37 8.73
C TYR A 20 19.66 25.15 9.56
N PRO A 21 19.11 26.26 9.05
CA PRO A 21 18.10 27.02 9.78
C PRO A 21 16.81 26.22 9.94
N THR A 22 16.12 26.43 11.06
CA THR A 22 14.78 25.87 11.31
C THR A 22 13.72 26.52 10.42
N PRO A 23 12.65 25.80 10.03
CA PRO A 23 12.34 24.41 10.39
C PRO A 23 13.02 23.38 9.48
N PHE A 24 13.36 22.20 10.03
CA PHE A 24 13.89 21.07 9.28
C PHE A 24 13.51 19.73 9.93
N HIS A 25 13.61 18.65 9.17
CA HIS A 25 13.46 17.29 9.66
C HIS A 25 14.84 16.61 9.78
N ILE A 26 15.02 15.85 10.84
CA ILE A 26 16.19 14.97 11.03
C ILE A 26 15.68 13.54 11.04
N TYR A 27 16.30 12.69 10.23
CA TYR A 27 16.00 11.27 10.16
C TYR A 27 17.14 10.44 10.75
N ASP A 28 16.79 9.44 11.55
CA ASP A 28 17.73 8.43 12.04
C ASP A 28 17.82 7.29 11.03
N GLU A 29 18.82 7.32 10.17
CA GLU A 29 19.04 6.30 9.13
C GLU A 29 19.23 4.91 9.75
N ALA A 30 20.00 4.81 10.82
CA ALA A 30 20.27 3.53 11.48
C ALA A 30 18.99 2.90 12.04
N GLU A 31 18.11 3.72 12.62
CA GLU A 31 16.82 3.24 13.14
C GLU A 31 15.85 2.86 12.01
N ILE A 32 15.82 3.61 10.91
CA ILE A 32 15.04 3.24 9.71
C ILE A 32 15.47 1.85 9.22
N MET A 33 16.78 1.65 9.02
CA MET A 33 17.32 0.37 8.57
C MET A 33 17.00 -0.75 9.56
N ARG A 34 17.16 -0.49 10.84
CA ARG A 34 16.86 -1.47 11.90
C ARG A 34 15.40 -1.89 11.89
N ARG A 35 14.46 -0.95 11.69
CA ARG A 35 13.02 -1.23 11.63
C ARG A 35 12.65 -2.09 10.43
N VAL A 36 13.16 -1.76 9.25
CA VAL A 36 12.94 -2.58 8.05
C VAL A 36 13.43 -4.01 8.26
N ARG A 37 14.65 -4.18 8.76
CA ARG A 37 15.23 -5.51 9.02
C ARG A 37 14.43 -6.31 10.06
N LEU A 38 13.90 -5.65 11.10
CA LEU A 38 13.03 -6.30 12.08
C LEU A 38 11.74 -6.80 11.44
N LEU A 39 11.11 -5.98 10.58
CA LEU A 39 9.90 -6.37 9.87
C LEU A 39 10.16 -7.55 8.94
N GLN A 40 11.20 -7.48 8.10
CA GLN A 40 11.60 -8.58 7.23
C GLN A 40 11.90 -9.86 8.00
N LYS A 41 12.56 -9.75 9.16
CA LYS A 41 12.82 -10.91 10.04
C LYS A 41 11.52 -11.50 10.59
N ALA A 42 10.57 -10.66 10.99
CA ALA A 42 9.29 -11.12 11.52
C ALA A 42 8.48 -11.91 10.48
N PHE A 43 8.63 -11.58 9.20
CA PHE A 43 7.95 -12.24 8.08
C PHE A 43 8.85 -13.22 7.30
N SER A 44 10.02 -13.59 7.81
CA SER A 44 10.97 -14.49 7.12
C SER A 44 10.44 -15.90 6.84
N TRP A 45 9.35 -16.29 7.48
CA TRP A 45 8.62 -17.53 7.20
C TRP A 45 7.86 -17.49 5.86
N ASN A 46 7.60 -16.30 5.30
CA ASN A 46 6.98 -16.11 4.01
C ASN A 46 8.02 -15.54 3.01
N PRO A 47 8.58 -16.34 2.11
CA PRO A 47 9.59 -15.87 1.16
C PRO A 47 9.05 -14.84 0.15
N GLY A 48 7.72 -14.76 -0.02
CA GLY A 48 7.06 -13.77 -0.86
C GLY A 48 6.79 -12.42 -0.16
N PHE A 49 7.09 -12.30 1.14
CA PHE A 49 6.85 -11.06 1.87
C PHE A 49 7.62 -9.88 1.29
N ARG A 50 6.92 -8.78 1.07
CA ARG A 50 7.49 -7.51 0.63
C ARG A 50 6.80 -6.36 1.35
N GLU A 51 7.58 -5.43 1.86
CA GLU A 51 7.08 -4.16 2.38
C GLU A 51 6.98 -3.13 1.24
N PHE A 52 5.86 -2.44 1.16
CA PHE A 52 5.65 -1.32 0.25
C PHE A 52 5.51 -0.03 1.05
N PHE A 53 6.50 0.85 0.92
CA PHE A 53 6.50 2.12 1.63
C PHE A 53 5.57 3.13 0.97
N ALA A 54 4.61 3.66 1.73
CA ALA A 54 3.71 4.70 1.26
C ALA A 54 4.46 6.02 1.04
N ILE A 55 4.71 6.39 -0.21
CA ILE A 55 5.50 7.58 -0.58
C ILE A 55 4.91 8.86 0.02
N LYS A 56 3.58 8.98 0.04
CA LYS A 56 2.89 10.15 0.62
C LYS A 56 3.26 10.46 2.07
N ALA A 57 3.71 9.46 2.83
CA ALA A 57 4.11 9.66 4.22
C ALA A 57 5.42 10.45 4.34
N THR A 58 6.36 10.25 3.42
CA THR A 58 7.64 10.95 3.37
C THR A 58 8.19 10.91 1.95
N PRO A 59 7.79 11.84 1.06
CA PRO A 59 8.21 11.88 -0.34
C PRO A 59 9.64 12.39 -0.50
N ASN A 60 10.58 11.77 0.21
CA ASN A 60 11.99 12.14 0.22
C ASN A 60 12.81 11.12 -0.58
N PRO A 61 13.46 11.53 -1.71
CA PRO A 61 14.21 10.61 -2.56
C PRO A 61 15.31 9.83 -1.82
N THR A 62 15.98 10.44 -0.84
CA THR A 62 17.02 9.77 -0.06
C THR A 62 16.44 8.62 0.77
N ILE A 63 15.30 8.86 1.43
CA ILE A 63 14.60 7.84 2.22
C ILE A 63 14.07 6.73 1.31
N ILE A 64 13.47 7.08 0.17
CA ILE A 64 12.95 6.11 -0.78
C ILE A 64 14.07 5.20 -1.32
N LYS A 65 15.22 5.78 -1.70
CA LYS A 65 16.38 5.01 -2.16
C LYS A 65 16.93 4.09 -1.07
N LEU A 66 17.03 4.58 0.17
CA LEU A 66 17.46 3.77 1.32
C LEU A 66 16.52 2.56 1.50
N LEU A 67 15.22 2.76 1.45
CA LEU A 67 14.22 1.70 1.60
C LEU A 67 14.25 0.72 0.43
N ARG A 68 14.40 1.20 -0.81
CA ARG A 68 14.60 0.39 -2.01
C ARG A 68 15.84 -0.52 -1.84
N ASP A 69 16.96 0.03 -1.38
CA ASP A 69 18.22 -0.70 -1.21
C ASP A 69 18.11 -1.78 -0.09
N LEU A 70 17.13 -1.63 0.79
CA LEU A 70 16.74 -2.64 1.77
C LEU A 70 15.68 -3.63 1.26
N GLY A 71 15.27 -3.54 -0.01
CA GLY A 71 14.32 -4.45 -0.64
C GLY A 71 12.85 -4.07 -0.47
N CYS A 72 12.54 -2.86 0.00
CA CYS A 72 11.17 -2.37 0.03
C CYS A 72 10.70 -1.90 -1.36
N GLY A 73 9.41 -2.08 -1.64
CA GLY A 73 8.71 -1.44 -2.75
C GLY A 73 8.16 -0.07 -2.35
N CYS A 74 7.43 0.54 -3.28
CA CYS A 74 6.72 1.81 -3.07
C CYS A 74 5.22 1.65 -3.30
N ASP A 75 4.42 2.16 -2.37
CA ASP A 75 2.98 2.35 -2.53
C ASP A 75 2.73 3.80 -2.95
N CYS A 76 2.18 3.98 -4.15
CA CYS A 76 1.95 5.26 -4.80
C CYS A 76 0.45 5.52 -4.90
N ALA A 77 0.02 6.72 -4.54
CA ALA A 77 -1.38 7.15 -4.62
C ALA A 77 -1.66 8.08 -5.81
N THR A 78 -0.64 8.54 -6.54
CA THR A 78 -0.76 9.53 -7.62
C THR A 78 0.32 9.35 -8.68
N ALA A 79 0.11 9.94 -9.89
CA ALA A 79 1.12 10.00 -10.94
C ALA A 79 2.44 10.62 -10.46
N THR A 80 2.37 11.65 -9.61
CA THR A 80 3.58 12.30 -9.06
C THR A 80 4.41 11.32 -8.24
N GLU A 81 3.76 10.47 -7.44
CA GLU A 81 4.44 9.45 -6.66
C GLU A 81 5.02 8.34 -7.54
N LEU A 82 4.33 7.95 -8.62
CA LEU A 82 4.85 7.03 -9.63
C LEU A 82 6.13 7.58 -10.30
N VAL A 83 6.14 8.88 -10.64
CA VAL A 83 7.34 9.55 -11.18
C VAL A 83 8.46 9.55 -10.15
N LEU A 84 8.16 9.82 -8.89
CA LEU A 84 9.16 9.84 -7.82
C LEU A 84 9.75 8.45 -7.55
N ALA A 85 8.92 7.40 -7.57
CA ALA A 85 9.38 6.02 -7.44
C ALA A 85 10.35 5.64 -8.56
N ASP A 86 10.01 5.95 -9.80
CA ASP A 86 10.85 5.72 -10.98
C ASP A 86 12.19 6.48 -10.88
N ALA A 87 12.13 7.77 -10.54
CA ALA A 87 13.33 8.61 -10.32
C ALA A 87 14.23 8.11 -9.19
N CYS A 88 13.66 7.34 -8.25
CA CYS A 88 14.41 6.66 -7.19
C CYS A 88 14.89 5.26 -7.59
N GLY A 89 14.61 4.80 -8.81
CA GLY A 89 15.01 3.49 -9.33
C GLY A 89 14.19 2.32 -8.78
N VAL A 90 12.95 2.57 -8.34
CA VAL A 90 11.98 1.52 -8.03
C VAL A 90 11.19 1.21 -9.29
N THR A 91 11.09 -0.07 -9.68
CA THR A 91 10.52 -0.48 -10.96
C THR A 91 9.66 -1.72 -10.87
N GLY A 92 8.77 -1.90 -11.83
CA GLY A 92 7.98 -3.11 -12.01
C GLY A 92 7.07 -3.41 -10.82
N SER A 93 6.96 -4.67 -10.46
CA SER A 93 6.15 -5.14 -9.33
C SER A 93 6.63 -4.68 -7.95
N ASN A 94 7.71 -3.87 -7.87
CA ASN A 94 8.07 -3.17 -6.64
C ASN A 94 7.33 -1.83 -6.49
N ILE A 95 6.48 -1.46 -7.44
CA ILE A 95 5.57 -0.33 -7.34
C ILE A 95 4.15 -0.86 -7.24
N MET A 96 3.37 -0.30 -6.33
CA MET A 96 1.92 -0.47 -6.25
C MET A 96 1.24 0.88 -6.47
N LEU A 97 0.24 0.94 -7.34
CA LEU A 97 -0.66 2.08 -7.45
C LEU A 97 -1.91 1.81 -6.61
N SER A 98 -2.06 2.51 -5.50
CA SER A 98 -3.22 2.45 -4.59
C SER A 98 -3.89 3.82 -4.52
N SER A 99 -4.71 4.13 -5.52
CA SER A 99 -5.45 5.39 -5.61
C SER A 99 -6.95 5.13 -5.52
N ASN A 100 -7.68 6.05 -4.91
CA ASN A 100 -9.16 5.98 -4.79
C ASN A 100 -9.89 6.92 -5.77
N ASP A 101 -9.14 7.73 -6.49
CA ASP A 101 -9.63 8.61 -7.55
C ASP A 101 -8.55 8.64 -8.65
N THR A 102 -8.61 7.64 -9.53
CA THR A 102 -7.52 7.33 -10.45
C THR A 102 -7.88 7.78 -11.87
N PRO A 103 -7.26 8.87 -12.36
CA PRO A 103 -7.41 9.28 -13.75
C PRO A 103 -6.86 8.22 -14.72
N PRO A 104 -7.36 8.15 -15.97
CA PRO A 104 -6.85 7.21 -16.98
C PRO A 104 -5.34 7.28 -17.19
N GLU A 105 -4.75 8.46 -17.08
CA GLU A 105 -3.30 8.67 -17.27
C GLU A 105 -2.45 8.03 -16.17
N ASP A 106 -2.97 7.95 -14.93
CA ASP A 106 -2.29 7.29 -13.82
C ASP A 106 -2.27 5.77 -14.04
N PHE A 107 -3.37 5.20 -14.54
CA PHE A 107 -3.41 3.79 -14.94
C PHE A 107 -2.45 3.47 -16.08
N LYS A 108 -2.40 4.30 -17.13
CA LYS A 108 -1.46 4.14 -18.24
C LYS A 108 -0.01 4.18 -17.75
N ARG A 109 0.31 5.13 -16.87
CA ARG A 109 1.64 5.26 -16.31
C ARG A 109 2.01 4.05 -15.45
N ALA A 110 1.13 3.63 -14.54
CA ALA A 110 1.37 2.47 -13.68
C ALA A 110 1.59 1.20 -14.52
N ALA A 111 0.75 0.97 -15.52
CA ALA A 111 0.89 -0.17 -16.42
C ALA A 111 2.21 -0.12 -17.21
N ALA A 112 2.59 1.05 -17.75
CA ALA A 112 3.84 1.23 -18.47
C ALA A 112 5.08 0.99 -17.59
N GLN A 113 5.00 1.26 -16.29
CA GLN A 113 6.04 0.97 -15.31
C GLN A 113 6.03 -0.49 -14.83
N GLY A 114 5.02 -1.29 -15.20
CA GLY A 114 4.83 -2.65 -14.70
C GLY A 114 4.39 -2.71 -13.24
N ALA A 115 3.79 -1.62 -12.72
CA ALA A 115 3.31 -1.55 -11.35
C ALA A 115 2.11 -2.44 -11.10
N ILE A 116 1.95 -2.93 -9.88
CA ILE A 116 0.73 -3.60 -9.42
C ILE A 116 -0.36 -2.54 -9.26
N ILE A 117 -1.50 -2.75 -9.91
CA ILE A 117 -2.66 -1.85 -9.79
C ILE A 117 -3.60 -2.39 -8.73
N ASN A 118 -3.95 -1.55 -7.75
CA ASN A 118 -4.91 -1.84 -6.71
C ASN A 118 -6.18 -1.01 -6.92
N LEU A 119 -7.27 -1.67 -7.28
CA LEU A 119 -8.57 -1.03 -7.50
C LEU A 119 -9.25 -0.73 -6.17
N ASP A 120 -9.59 0.54 -5.92
CA ASP A 120 -10.35 0.96 -4.75
C ASP A 120 -11.86 0.72 -4.92
N ALA A 121 -12.36 0.72 -6.16
CA ALA A 121 -13.74 0.46 -6.52
C ALA A 121 -13.84 -0.48 -7.71
N GLY A 122 -15.02 -1.10 -7.87
CA GLY A 122 -15.42 -1.83 -9.08
C GLY A 122 -16.08 -0.90 -10.10
N GLY A 123 -16.86 -1.46 -11.03
CA GLY A 123 -17.67 -0.68 -11.98
C GLY A 123 -16.86 0.38 -12.71
N ASP A 124 -17.21 1.64 -12.55
CA ASP A 124 -16.62 2.77 -13.27
C ASP A 124 -15.09 2.84 -13.20
N MET A 125 -14.48 2.45 -12.08
CA MET A 125 -13.03 2.43 -11.97
C MET A 125 -12.40 1.32 -12.83
N LEU A 126 -13.04 0.16 -12.90
CA LEU A 126 -12.62 -0.93 -13.79
C LEU A 126 -12.80 -0.55 -15.25
N ASP A 127 -13.90 0.12 -15.58
CA ASP A 127 -14.16 0.63 -16.95
C ASP A 127 -13.12 1.68 -17.34
N THR A 128 -12.77 2.57 -16.41
CA THR A 128 -11.71 3.57 -16.62
C THR A 128 -10.35 2.90 -16.87
N LEU A 129 -9.99 1.87 -16.08
CA LEU A 129 -8.77 1.08 -16.29
C LEU A 129 -8.79 0.43 -17.67
N ASP A 130 -9.91 -0.17 -18.04
CA ASP A 130 -10.06 -0.87 -19.32
C ASP A 130 -9.86 0.07 -20.51
N VAL A 131 -10.55 1.19 -20.50
CA VAL A 131 -10.42 2.24 -21.53
C VAL A 131 -9.00 2.79 -21.57
N ALA A 132 -8.40 3.05 -20.40
CA ALA A 132 -7.03 3.57 -20.31
C ALA A 132 -6.01 2.62 -20.95
N LEU A 133 -6.20 1.32 -20.80
CA LEU A 133 -5.27 0.30 -21.29
C LEU A 133 -5.68 -0.32 -22.64
N GLY A 134 -6.73 0.21 -23.30
CA GLY A 134 -7.16 -0.27 -24.62
C GLY A 134 -7.68 -1.71 -24.59
N GLY A 135 -8.29 -2.14 -23.51
CA GLY A 135 -8.90 -3.46 -23.38
C GLY A 135 -7.93 -4.57 -22.93
N VAL A 136 -6.65 -4.29 -22.74
CA VAL A 136 -5.64 -5.27 -22.31
C VAL A 136 -5.29 -5.05 -20.84
N LEU A 137 -5.82 -5.90 -19.97
CA LEU A 137 -5.57 -5.81 -18.53
C LEU A 137 -4.21 -6.41 -18.15
N PRO A 138 -3.56 -5.90 -17.08
CA PRO A 138 -2.37 -6.52 -16.51
C PRO A 138 -2.66 -7.94 -16.00
N ASP A 139 -1.63 -8.79 -16.02
CA ASP A 139 -1.73 -10.16 -15.47
C ASP A 139 -2.04 -10.17 -13.95
N SER A 140 -1.68 -9.12 -13.23
CA SER A 140 -1.82 -9.01 -11.77
C SER A 140 -2.61 -7.76 -11.39
N ILE A 141 -3.71 -7.93 -10.67
CA ILE A 141 -4.55 -6.84 -10.14
C ILE A 141 -4.92 -7.13 -8.69
N CYS A 142 -4.78 -6.12 -7.85
CA CYS A 142 -5.32 -6.10 -6.48
C CYS A 142 -6.65 -5.37 -6.42
N ALA A 143 -7.44 -5.66 -5.40
CA ALA A 143 -8.67 -4.94 -5.12
C ALA A 143 -8.84 -4.68 -3.63
N ARG A 144 -9.31 -3.46 -3.31
CA ARG A 144 -9.50 -3.04 -1.93
C ARG A 144 -10.86 -3.49 -1.41
N PHE A 145 -10.82 -4.24 -0.33
CA PHE A 145 -12.00 -4.71 0.38
C PHE A 145 -12.38 -3.76 1.52
N ASN A 146 -13.67 -3.49 1.64
CA ASN A 146 -14.28 -2.83 2.79
C ASN A 146 -15.26 -3.82 3.44
N PRO A 147 -14.98 -4.31 4.67
CA PRO A 147 -15.84 -5.27 5.33
C PRO A 147 -17.19 -4.69 5.81
N GLY A 148 -17.36 -3.36 5.76
CA GLY A 148 -18.52 -2.70 6.37
C GLY A 148 -18.53 -2.80 7.89
N GLY A 149 -19.66 -2.38 8.50
CA GLY A 149 -19.84 -2.46 9.94
C GLY A 149 -18.93 -1.56 10.77
N THR A 150 -18.66 -1.96 12.00
CA THR A 150 -17.74 -1.28 12.91
C THR A 150 -16.45 -2.08 13.06
N PHE A 151 -15.31 -1.41 13.08
CA PHE A 151 -14.03 -2.03 13.35
C PHE A 151 -13.47 -1.40 14.65
N GLU A 152 -13.38 -2.17 15.73
CA GLU A 152 -13.05 -1.67 17.08
C GLU A 152 -11.71 -0.94 17.19
N SER A 153 -10.76 -1.23 16.28
CA SER A 153 -9.47 -0.54 16.21
C SER A 153 -9.48 0.68 15.28
N ALA A 154 -10.64 1.06 14.72
CA ALA A 154 -10.76 2.25 13.89
C ALA A 154 -10.62 3.50 14.76
N ASN A 155 -9.64 4.33 14.44
CA ASN A 155 -9.59 5.68 15.00
C ASN A 155 -10.48 6.61 14.16
N GLY A 156 -10.88 7.75 14.74
CA GLY A 156 -11.81 8.70 14.10
C GLY A 156 -11.30 9.37 12.80
N ILE A 157 -10.11 9.03 12.32
CA ILE A 157 -9.51 9.63 11.11
C ILE A 157 -10.17 9.05 9.83
N ILE A 158 -10.42 7.74 9.81
CA ILE A 158 -11.04 7.07 8.64
C ILE A 158 -12.54 6.86 8.87
N GLY A 159 -12.99 6.84 10.12
CA GLY A 159 -14.37 6.51 10.51
C GLY A 159 -14.62 5.00 10.52
N ASN A 160 -15.89 4.62 10.67
CA ASN A 160 -16.27 3.22 10.60
C ASN A 160 -16.26 2.74 9.15
N PRO A 161 -15.91 1.47 8.89
CA PRO A 161 -15.96 0.90 7.54
C PRO A 161 -17.35 1.03 6.89
N ALA A 162 -18.43 0.98 7.65
CA ALA A 162 -19.79 1.17 7.13
C ALA A 162 -20.04 2.55 6.52
N ASP A 163 -19.36 3.58 7.05
CA ASP A 163 -19.52 4.98 6.61
C ASP A 163 -18.42 5.39 5.62
N ALA A 164 -17.42 4.54 5.43
CA ALA A 164 -16.27 4.85 4.58
C ALA A 164 -16.62 4.68 3.10
N LYS A 165 -16.26 5.68 2.29
CA LYS A 165 -16.45 5.67 0.84
C LYS A 165 -15.42 4.81 0.08
N PHE A 166 -14.44 4.24 0.78
CA PHE A 166 -13.29 3.57 0.19
C PHE A 166 -13.45 2.05 0.25
N GLY A 167 -13.00 1.40 -0.82
CA GLY A 167 -13.01 -0.05 -0.94
C GLY A 167 -14.37 -0.62 -1.35
N MET A 168 -14.36 -1.83 -1.81
CA MET A 168 -15.53 -2.58 -2.29
C MET A 168 -16.16 -3.40 -1.17
N THR A 169 -17.48 -3.44 -1.13
CA THR A 169 -18.22 -4.45 -0.37
C THR A 169 -17.89 -5.86 -0.87
N GLU A 170 -18.21 -6.88 -0.10
CA GLU A 170 -17.97 -8.27 -0.52
C GLU A 170 -18.64 -8.59 -1.85
N ALA A 171 -19.89 -8.15 -2.06
CA ALA A 171 -20.61 -8.38 -3.31
C ALA A 171 -19.93 -7.71 -4.51
N GLN A 172 -19.53 -6.46 -4.35
CA GLN A 172 -18.81 -5.72 -5.40
C GLN A 172 -17.45 -6.38 -5.72
N LEU A 173 -16.72 -6.80 -4.69
CA LEU A 173 -15.42 -7.43 -4.85
C LEU A 173 -15.54 -8.77 -5.62
N PHE A 174 -16.53 -9.60 -5.26
CA PHE A 174 -16.79 -10.85 -5.96
C PHE A 174 -17.13 -10.63 -7.43
N GLU A 175 -17.98 -9.64 -7.73
CA GLU A 175 -18.32 -9.30 -9.10
C GLU A 175 -17.10 -8.77 -9.87
N THR A 176 -16.34 -7.85 -9.29
CA THR A 176 -15.11 -7.33 -9.90
C THR A 176 -14.11 -8.45 -10.20
N PHE A 177 -13.86 -9.35 -9.25
CA PHE A 177 -12.94 -10.45 -9.46
C PHE A 177 -13.44 -11.47 -10.47
N ARG A 178 -14.76 -11.71 -10.55
CA ARG A 178 -15.36 -12.53 -11.61
C ARG A 178 -15.06 -11.94 -12.99
N VAL A 179 -15.32 -10.63 -13.16
CA VAL A 179 -15.06 -9.93 -14.43
C VAL A 179 -13.58 -9.96 -14.79
N LEU A 180 -12.69 -9.67 -13.84
CA LEU A 180 -11.23 -9.70 -14.06
C LEU A 180 -10.74 -11.09 -14.48
N ARG A 181 -11.22 -12.15 -13.81
CA ARG A 181 -10.89 -13.55 -14.15
C ARG A 181 -11.36 -13.88 -15.57
N ASP A 182 -12.61 -13.56 -15.89
CA ASP A 182 -13.21 -13.87 -17.19
C ASP A 182 -12.52 -13.08 -18.33
N ARG A 183 -11.81 -12.00 -17.99
CA ARG A 183 -10.97 -11.19 -18.88
C ARG A 183 -9.49 -11.60 -18.90
N GLY A 184 -9.12 -12.67 -18.21
CA GLY A 184 -7.80 -13.29 -18.30
C GLY A 184 -6.76 -12.80 -17.30
N VAL A 185 -7.14 -12.03 -16.26
CA VAL A 185 -6.27 -11.73 -15.14
C VAL A 185 -5.90 -13.02 -14.40
N LYS A 186 -4.63 -13.20 -14.08
CA LYS A 186 -4.06 -14.46 -13.57
C LYS A 186 -3.75 -14.42 -12.08
N VAL A 187 -3.29 -13.27 -11.59
CA VAL A 187 -2.86 -13.07 -10.21
C VAL A 187 -3.75 -12.02 -9.54
N PHE A 188 -4.33 -12.40 -8.42
CA PHE A 188 -5.28 -11.58 -7.69
C PHE A 188 -4.73 -11.25 -6.31
N GLY A 189 -4.79 -9.98 -5.93
CA GLY A 189 -4.42 -9.51 -4.61
C GLY A 189 -5.60 -8.91 -3.84
N LEU A 190 -5.58 -9.05 -2.52
CA LEU A 190 -6.52 -8.38 -1.62
C LEU A 190 -5.81 -7.28 -0.86
N HIS A 191 -6.46 -6.13 -0.78
CA HIS A 191 -6.01 -4.99 0.01
C HIS A 191 -7.12 -4.58 0.98
N ALA A 192 -6.75 -4.13 2.18
CA ALA A 192 -7.66 -3.43 3.08
C ALA A 192 -6.91 -2.38 3.91
N PHE A 193 -7.59 -1.29 4.19
CA PHE A 193 -7.07 -0.19 4.99
C PHE A 193 -8.21 0.38 5.84
N LEU A 194 -8.28 -0.04 7.11
CA LEU A 194 -9.40 0.26 8.00
C LEU A 194 -9.08 1.31 9.08
N ALA A 195 -7.81 1.57 9.33
CA ALA A 195 -7.38 2.58 10.29
C ALA A 195 -6.04 3.21 9.91
N SER A 196 -5.88 4.49 10.19
CA SER A 196 -4.62 5.21 10.09
C SER A 196 -4.00 5.35 11.47
N ASN A 197 -2.67 5.33 11.58
CA ASN A 197 -1.94 5.47 12.84
C ASN A 197 -2.39 4.48 13.94
N ALA A 198 -2.76 3.26 13.56
CA ALA A 198 -3.13 2.21 14.52
C ALA A 198 -1.94 1.92 15.46
N ARG A 199 -2.22 1.93 16.77
CA ARG A 199 -1.22 1.66 17.82
C ARG A 199 -1.50 0.36 18.56
N GLU A 200 -2.68 -0.19 18.35
CA GLU A 200 -3.12 -1.45 18.93
C GLU A 200 -2.41 -2.62 18.24
N GLN A 201 -1.84 -3.51 19.04
CA GLN A 201 -1.08 -4.66 18.51
C GLN A 201 -1.94 -5.67 17.78
N ASP A 202 -3.23 -5.74 18.10
CA ASP A 202 -4.19 -6.69 17.54
C ASP A 202 -4.85 -6.20 16.23
N TYR A 203 -4.60 -4.97 15.81
CA TYR A 203 -5.13 -4.42 14.55
C TYR A 203 -4.77 -5.30 13.35
N TYR A 204 -3.48 -5.54 13.14
CA TYR A 204 -3.03 -6.30 11.97
C TYR A 204 -3.47 -7.76 11.97
N PRO A 205 -3.40 -8.53 13.08
CA PRO A 205 -3.94 -9.88 13.13
C PRO A 205 -5.44 -9.96 12.87
N LYS A 206 -6.24 -9.01 13.37
CA LYS A 206 -7.68 -8.94 13.08
C LYS A 206 -7.94 -8.70 11.60
N LEU A 207 -7.24 -7.73 11.01
CA LEU A 207 -7.37 -7.39 9.59
C LEU A 207 -6.93 -8.56 8.69
N ALA A 208 -5.79 -9.17 9.00
CA ALA A 208 -5.29 -10.32 8.25
C ALA A 208 -6.28 -11.49 8.26
N ARG A 209 -6.91 -11.79 9.41
CA ARG A 209 -7.94 -12.83 9.51
C ARG A 209 -9.11 -12.55 8.56
N ILE A 210 -9.62 -11.32 8.54
CA ILE A 210 -10.71 -10.90 7.64
C ILE A 210 -10.32 -11.17 6.18
N LEU A 211 -9.11 -10.79 5.78
CA LEU A 211 -8.64 -10.99 4.40
C LEU A 211 -8.41 -12.46 4.06
N PHE A 212 -7.85 -13.26 4.97
CA PHE A 212 -7.67 -14.70 4.74
C PHE A 212 -8.99 -15.45 4.63
N GLU A 213 -9.98 -15.12 5.48
CA GLU A 213 -11.32 -15.70 5.38
C GLU A 213 -12.00 -15.33 4.06
N LEU A 214 -11.81 -14.08 3.60
CA LEU A 214 -12.31 -13.63 2.31
C LEU A 214 -11.62 -14.37 1.15
N ALA A 215 -10.31 -14.54 1.21
CA ALA A 215 -9.53 -15.30 0.20
C ALA A 215 -10.05 -16.74 0.08
N VAL A 216 -10.35 -17.40 1.20
CA VAL A 216 -10.96 -18.75 1.20
C VAL A 216 -12.33 -18.74 0.52
N ARG A 217 -13.16 -17.73 0.78
CA ARG A 217 -14.48 -17.61 0.13
C ARG A 217 -14.36 -17.36 -1.37
N LEU A 218 -13.43 -16.49 -1.80
CA LEU A 218 -13.14 -16.23 -3.22
C LEU A 218 -12.67 -17.51 -3.94
N HIS A 219 -11.75 -18.24 -3.31
CA HIS A 219 -11.31 -19.52 -3.86
C HIS A 219 -12.48 -20.52 -4.04
N ARG A 220 -13.30 -20.70 -3.01
CA ARG A 220 -14.43 -21.64 -3.06
C ARG A 220 -15.49 -21.28 -4.10
N LYS A 221 -15.79 -19.98 -4.27
CA LYS A 221 -16.88 -19.53 -5.13
C LYS A 221 -16.44 -19.24 -6.57
N LEU A 222 -15.22 -18.75 -6.76
CA LEU A 222 -14.73 -18.29 -8.08
C LEU A 222 -13.53 -19.10 -8.60
N GLY A 223 -12.96 -20.00 -7.81
CA GLY A 223 -11.73 -20.70 -8.16
C GLY A 223 -10.49 -19.82 -8.18
N ILE A 224 -10.58 -18.59 -7.67
CA ILE A 224 -9.49 -17.62 -7.65
C ILE A 224 -8.54 -17.95 -6.51
N HIS A 225 -7.25 -17.88 -6.79
CA HIS A 225 -6.20 -17.94 -5.78
C HIS A 225 -5.65 -16.52 -5.54
N ILE A 226 -5.57 -16.13 -4.27
CA ILE A 226 -4.93 -14.86 -3.87
C ILE A 226 -3.45 -15.12 -3.65
N GLY A 227 -2.60 -14.37 -4.38
CA GLY A 227 -1.15 -14.51 -4.38
C GLY A 227 -0.42 -13.34 -3.72
#